data_f901253caf7f07e6e4a108ca609bf685
#
_entry.id   f901253caf7f07e6e4a108ca609bf685
#
_cell.length_a   1.000
_cell.length_b   1.000
_cell.length_c   1.000
_cell.angle_alpha   90.00
_cell.angle_beta   90.00
_cell.angle_gamma   90.00
#
_symmetry.space_group_name_H-M   'P 1'
#
loop_
_entity.id
_entity.type
_entity.pdbx_description
1 polymer ?
#
loop_
_entity_poly.entity_id
_entity_poly.type
_entity_poly.pdbx_seq_one_letter_code
_entity_poly.pdbx_strand_id
1 'polypeptide(L)'
;ELRVTNRNHHIDLSLYRCLWTLSVDGKEKERGEITLPEITPGESKTIDLSAFRSLKGAYSLSNKSEEISKTNKKTEKTLSDCQLKVSIVLKSDALWAKAGHEVTWEQFCLQKGDLASADLINKGTLQVEEDDKSLLISGRGFSVQWEKKVNGSMTSLIYKNKEMLAHSDDFPVQ
;
A
#
# COMPACT_ATOMS: atom_id res chain seq x y z
N GLU A 1 18.97 -1.01 -10.46
CA GLU A 1 19.02 -2.31 -11.14
C GLU A 1 17.94 -3.23 -10.59
N LEU A 2 17.29 -4.02 -11.46
CA LEU A 2 16.30 -5.02 -11.10
C LEU A 2 16.85 -6.41 -11.48
N ARG A 3 17.03 -7.28 -10.50
CA ARG A 3 17.40 -8.68 -10.75
C ARG A 3 16.16 -9.53 -10.91
N VAL A 4 16.01 -10.19 -12.06
CA VAL A 4 14.90 -11.11 -12.36
C VAL A 4 15.46 -12.54 -12.43
N THR A 5 14.82 -13.44 -11.70
CA THR A 5 15.17 -14.87 -11.67
C THR A 5 14.00 -15.69 -12.19
N ASN A 6 14.25 -16.54 -13.19
CA ASN A 6 13.27 -17.49 -13.68
C ASN A 6 13.26 -18.74 -12.78
N ARG A 7 12.20 -18.92 -12.00
CA ARG A 7 12.00 -20.08 -11.13
C ARG A 7 11.11 -21.17 -11.75
N ASN A 8 10.70 -20.99 -13.01
CA ASN A 8 10.00 -22.06 -13.72
C ASN A 8 10.95 -23.22 -14.01
N HIS A 9 10.41 -24.42 -14.16
CA HIS A 9 11.20 -25.61 -14.49
C HIS A 9 11.40 -25.81 -15.99
N HIS A 10 10.43 -25.41 -16.82
CA HIS A 10 10.39 -25.75 -18.25
C HIS A 10 10.04 -24.58 -19.16
N ILE A 11 9.76 -23.40 -18.62
CA ILE A 11 9.23 -22.26 -19.36
C ILE A 11 10.18 -21.07 -19.17
N ASP A 12 10.62 -20.47 -20.26
CA ASP A 12 11.32 -19.19 -20.23
C ASP A 12 10.35 -18.02 -19.94
N LEU A 13 10.89 -16.85 -19.66
CA LEU A 13 10.06 -15.69 -19.34
C LEU A 13 9.47 -14.97 -20.57
N SER A 14 9.65 -15.46 -21.80
CA SER A 14 9.12 -14.85 -23.02
C SER A 14 7.58 -14.86 -23.09
N LEU A 15 6.93 -15.77 -22.35
CA LEU A 15 5.48 -15.88 -22.25
C LEU A 15 4.86 -14.80 -21.34
N TYR A 16 5.68 -14.01 -20.70
CA TYR A 16 5.26 -13.01 -19.72
C TYR A 16 5.64 -11.61 -20.17
N ARG A 17 4.93 -10.63 -19.65
CA ARG A 17 5.28 -9.21 -19.72
C ARG A 17 5.65 -8.74 -18.32
N CYS A 18 6.59 -7.84 -18.24
CA CYS A 18 6.98 -7.20 -16.99
C CYS A 18 6.44 -5.76 -16.99
N LEU A 19 5.46 -5.52 -16.14
CA LEU A 19 4.85 -4.20 -15.97
C LEU A 19 5.41 -3.55 -14.71
N TRP A 20 5.48 -2.23 -14.71
CA TRP A 20 5.85 -1.48 -13.52
C TRP A 20 4.87 -0.33 -13.28
N THR A 21 4.68 0.02 -12.03
CA THR A 21 3.87 1.14 -11.57
C THR A 21 4.61 1.90 -10.48
N LEU A 22 4.75 3.20 -10.67
CA LEU A 22 5.31 4.11 -9.68
C LEU A 22 4.16 4.82 -8.96
N SER A 23 4.15 4.74 -7.63
CA SER A 23 3.20 5.46 -6.80
C SER A 23 3.91 6.41 -5.85
N VAL A 24 3.29 7.56 -5.60
CA VAL A 24 3.74 8.57 -4.65
C VAL A 24 2.57 8.88 -3.71
N ASP A 25 2.81 8.74 -2.41
CA ASP A 25 1.79 8.90 -1.37
C ASP A 25 0.52 8.07 -1.68
N GLY A 26 0.72 6.82 -2.12
CA GLY A 26 -0.35 5.88 -2.46
C GLY A 26 -1.09 6.17 -3.79
N LYS A 27 -0.71 7.20 -4.54
CA LYS A 27 -1.32 7.53 -5.83
C LYS A 27 -0.42 7.11 -6.98
N GLU A 28 -0.97 6.37 -7.94
CA GLU A 28 -0.26 6.06 -9.18
C GLU A 28 0.13 7.35 -9.89
N LYS A 29 1.40 7.47 -10.21
CA LYS A 29 1.97 8.61 -10.97
C LYS A 29 2.33 8.21 -12.37
N GLU A 30 2.88 7.01 -12.52
CA GLU A 30 3.38 6.54 -13.78
C GLU A 30 3.40 5.02 -13.83
N ARG A 31 3.26 4.49 -15.03
CA ARG A 31 3.35 3.05 -15.31
C ARG A 31 3.94 2.79 -16.67
N GLY A 32 4.44 1.59 -16.86
CA GLY A 32 5.00 1.18 -18.13
C GLY A 32 5.33 -0.30 -18.18
N GLU A 33 6.06 -0.67 -19.22
CA GLU A 33 6.50 -2.04 -19.45
C GLU A 33 8.02 -2.09 -19.55
N ILE A 34 8.60 -3.13 -18.95
CA ILE A 34 10.02 -3.46 -19.05
C ILE A 34 10.13 -4.61 -20.04
N THR A 35 10.93 -4.44 -21.08
CA THR A 35 11.26 -5.54 -21.99
C THR A 35 12.19 -6.51 -21.26
N LEU A 36 11.69 -7.71 -20.99
CA LEU A 36 12.52 -8.78 -20.40
C LEU A 36 13.44 -9.34 -21.47
N PRO A 37 14.74 -9.53 -21.17
CA PRO A 37 15.61 -10.35 -22.00
C PRO A 37 15.14 -11.82 -21.90
N GLU A 38 15.60 -12.65 -22.79
CA GLU A 38 15.42 -14.11 -22.66
C GLU A 38 16.06 -14.60 -21.37
N ILE A 39 15.27 -15.24 -20.52
CA ILE A 39 15.71 -15.78 -19.22
C ILE A 39 15.22 -17.22 -19.13
N THR A 40 16.14 -18.16 -19.33
CA THR A 40 15.83 -19.58 -19.30
C THR A 40 15.55 -20.08 -17.87
N PRO A 41 14.91 -21.25 -17.70
CA PRO A 41 14.68 -21.85 -16.39
C PRO A 41 15.94 -21.92 -15.51
N GLY A 42 15.83 -21.43 -14.29
CA GLY A 42 16.93 -21.36 -13.31
C GLY A 42 17.91 -20.20 -13.50
N GLU A 43 17.82 -19.46 -14.61
CA GLU A 43 18.70 -18.32 -14.88
C GLU A 43 18.23 -17.04 -14.17
N SER A 44 19.19 -16.14 -13.95
CA SER A 44 18.92 -14.78 -13.45
C SER A 44 19.58 -13.75 -14.35
N LYS A 45 18.88 -12.66 -14.65
CA LYS A 45 19.45 -11.49 -15.35
C LYS A 45 19.15 -10.20 -14.60
N THR A 46 20.09 -9.27 -14.70
CA THR A 46 19.93 -7.92 -14.17
C THR A 46 19.52 -6.97 -15.28
N ILE A 47 18.47 -6.22 -15.02
CA ILE A 47 17.92 -5.23 -15.94
C ILE A 47 18.31 -3.85 -15.40
N ASP A 48 18.92 -3.03 -16.25
CA ASP A 48 19.22 -1.66 -15.90
C ASP A 48 17.96 -0.79 -16.03
N LEU A 49 17.54 -0.20 -14.92
CA LEU A 49 16.41 0.72 -14.86
C LEU A 49 16.81 2.18 -15.12
N SER A 50 18.09 2.46 -15.40
CA SER A 50 18.60 3.81 -15.61
C SER A 50 18.05 4.50 -16.88
N ALA A 51 17.60 3.69 -17.85
CA ALA A 51 16.94 4.17 -19.07
C ALA A 51 15.52 4.73 -18.81
N PHE A 52 14.91 4.39 -17.67
CA PHE A 52 13.58 4.90 -17.31
C PHE A 52 13.72 6.31 -16.74
N ARG A 53 13.59 7.31 -17.62
CA ARG A 53 13.69 8.74 -17.27
C ARG A 53 12.71 9.12 -16.15
N SER A 54 11.57 8.46 -16.11
CA SER A 54 10.51 8.61 -15.13
C SER A 54 10.95 8.28 -13.71
N LEU A 55 11.73 7.21 -13.54
CA LEU A 55 12.27 6.86 -12.22
C LEU A 55 13.27 7.93 -11.73
N LYS A 56 14.03 8.56 -12.66
CA LYS A 56 14.88 9.72 -12.34
C LYS A 56 14.03 10.94 -11.97
N GLY A 57 12.89 11.13 -12.65
CA GLY A 57 11.92 12.20 -12.35
C GLY A 57 11.29 12.04 -10.97
N ALA A 58 10.93 10.83 -10.57
CA ALA A 58 10.37 10.56 -9.24
C ALA A 58 11.38 10.86 -8.11
N TYR A 59 12.65 10.49 -8.31
CA TYR A 59 13.75 10.88 -7.42
C TYR A 59 13.97 12.40 -7.38
N SER A 60 13.71 13.10 -8.51
CA SER A 60 13.85 14.56 -8.62
C SER A 60 12.61 15.29 -8.09
N LEU A 61 11.42 14.70 -8.18
CA LEU A 61 10.18 15.28 -7.62
C LEU A 61 10.19 15.28 -6.09
N SER A 62 10.86 14.31 -5.47
CA SER A 62 11.05 14.29 -4.02
C SER A 62 11.98 15.43 -3.56
N ASN A 63 12.80 15.97 -4.45
CA ASN A 63 13.76 17.03 -4.17
C ASN A 63 13.33 18.43 -4.67
N LYS A 64 12.25 18.51 -5.48
CA LYS A 64 11.63 19.79 -5.84
C LYS A 64 10.56 20.14 -4.81
N SER A 65 11.00 20.78 -3.72
CA SER A 65 10.10 21.69 -3.02
C SER A 65 9.68 22.77 -4.01
N GLU A 66 8.40 22.85 -4.31
CA GLU A 66 7.85 24.04 -4.95
C GLU A 66 8.24 25.24 -4.08
N GLU A 67 9.03 26.13 -4.66
CA GLU A 67 9.24 27.47 -4.11
C GLU A 67 7.90 28.21 -4.21
N ILE A 68 7.07 28.03 -3.19
CA ILE A 68 5.93 28.92 -2.98
C ILE A 68 6.38 29.98 -1.97
N SER A 69 6.68 31.14 -2.56
CA SER A 69 6.74 32.50 -2.03
C SER A 69 6.65 32.69 -0.50
N LYS A 70 7.77 33.22 0.01
CA LYS A 70 7.91 34.21 1.08
C LYS A 70 6.64 34.52 1.91
N THR A 71 6.41 33.73 2.93
CA THR A 71 5.83 34.18 4.19
C THR A 71 6.38 33.27 5.30
N ASN A 72 6.88 33.88 6.37
CA ASN A 72 7.59 33.27 7.48
C ASN A 72 6.77 32.20 8.21
N LYS A 73 6.78 30.97 7.70
CA LYS A 73 6.48 29.76 8.46
C LYS A 73 7.50 28.70 8.04
N LYS A 74 8.25 28.18 9.01
CA LYS A 74 9.16 27.05 8.87
C LYS A 74 8.32 25.85 8.44
N THR A 75 8.20 25.64 7.13
CA THR A 75 7.49 24.48 6.56
C THR A 75 8.49 23.33 6.65
N GLU A 76 8.29 22.42 7.57
CA GLU A 76 9.00 21.16 7.60
C GLU A 76 8.74 20.45 6.26
N LYS A 77 9.82 20.16 5.55
CA LYS A 77 9.77 19.52 4.24
C LYS A 77 9.40 18.05 4.47
N THR A 78 8.13 17.73 4.32
CA THR A 78 7.65 16.35 4.42
C THR A 78 8.11 15.59 3.16
N LEU A 79 8.86 14.50 3.36
CA LEU A 79 9.25 13.61 2.27
C LEU A 79 8.05 12.76 1.86
N SER A 80 7.79 12.66 0.57
CA SER A 80 6.75 11.79 0.03
C SER A 80 7.19 10.33 0.03
N ASP A 81 6.26 9.42 0.30
CA ASP A 81 6.47 7.98 0.14
C ASP A 81 6.45 7.62 -1.35
N CYS A 82 7.50 6.95 -1.82
CA CYS A 82 7.64 6.58 -3.22
C CYS A 82 7.85 5.06 -3.34
N GLN A 83 6.92 4.38 -4.01
CA GLN A 83 6.89 2.94 -4.17
C GLN A 83 6.92 2.56 -5.65
N LEU A 84 7.76 1.59 -5.99
CA LEU A 84 7.81 0.95 -7.31
C LEU A 84 7.25 -0.46 -7.20
N LYS A 85 6.10 -0.73 -7.82
CA LYS A 85 5.57 -2.08 -8.00
C LYS A 85 6.03 -2.61 -9.36
N VAL A 86 6.55 -3.84 -9.38
CA VAL A 86 6.90 -4.58 -10.60
C VAL A 86 6.03 -5.83 -10.63
N SER A 87 5.34 -6.07 -11.75
CA SER A 87 4.41 -7.18 -11.92
C SER A 87 4.76 -8.00 -13.15
N ILE A 88 4.74 -9.31 -13.01
CA ILE A 88 4.86 -10.26 -14.12
C ILE A 88 3.46 -10.75 -14.47
N VAL A 89 3.03 -10.50 -15.70
CA VAL A 89 1.70 -10.84 -16.18
C VAL A 89 1.75 -11.76 -17.40
N LEU A 90 0.71 -12.57 -17.61
CA LEU A 90 0.59 -13.40 -18.82
C LEU A 90 0.50 -12.52 -20.07
N LYS A 91 1.28 -12.86 -21.10
CA LYS A 91 1.27 -12.20 -22.40
C LYS A 91 0.06 -12.59 -23.24
N SER A 92 -0.39 -13.83 -23.12
CA SER A 92 -1.51 -14.42 -23.87
C SER A 92 -2.37 -15.29 -22.96
N ASP A 93 -3.54 -15.68 -23.44
CA ASP A 93 -4.41 -16.63 -22.74
C ASP A 93 -3.68 -17.95 -22.49
N ALA A 94 -3.83 -18.48 -21.28
CA ALA A 94 -3.41 -19.81 -20.88
C ALA A 94 -4.63 -20.64 -20.47
N LEU A 95 -4.45 -21.95 -20.29
CA LEU A 95 -5.54 -22.84 -19.87
C LEU A 95 -6.17 -22.44 -18.53
N TRP A 96 -5.37 -21.84 -17.65
CA TRP A 96 -5.75 -21.53 -16.26
C TRP A 96 -6.05 -20.05 -16.01
N ALA A 97 -5.65 -19.12 -16.92
CA ALA A 97 -5.92 -17.70 -16.77
C ALA A 97 -5.86 -16.94 -18.11
N LYS A 98 -6.49 -15.78 -18.15
CA LYS A 98 -6.51 -14.89 -19.30
C LYS A 98 -5.24 -14.05 -19.39
N ALA A 99 -4.94 -13.53 -20.59
CA ALA A 99 -3.90 -12.55 -20.82
C ALA A 99 -4.04 -11.37 -19.85
N GLY A 100 -2.92 -10.88 -19.34
CA GLY A 100 -2.90 -9.82 -18.35
C GLY A 100 -3.06 -10.29 -16.88
N HIS A 101 -3.32 -11.59 -16.65
CA HIS A 101 -3.34 -12.14 -15.28
C HIS A 101 -1.98 -11.95 -14.61
N GLU A 102 -1.98 -11.35 -13.40
CA GLU A 102 -0.77 -11.12 -12.60
C GLU A 102 -0.34 -12.44 -11.95
N VAL A 103 0.82 -12.95 -12.38
CA VAL A 103 1.39 -14.21 -11.90
C VAL A 103 2.17 -13.98 -10.60
N THR A 104 2.92 -12.90 -10.56
CA THR A 104 3.67 -12.47 -9.38
C THR A 104 3.96 -10.99 -9.44
N TRP A 105 4.21 -10.40 -8.29
CA TRP A 105 4.62 -9.00 -8.17
C TRP A 105 5.59 -8.82 -7.01
N GLU A 106 6.33 -7.73 -7.06
CA GLU A 106 7.20 -7.27 -5.98
C GLU A 106 7.09 -5.75 -5.87
N GLN A 107 7.22 -5.21 -4.66
CA GLN A 107 7.16 -3.79 -4.40
C GLN A 107 8.42 -3.32 -3.69
N PHE A 108 9.01 -2.26 -4.24
CA PHE A 108 10.24 -1.67 -3.74
C PHE A 108 9.96 -0.27 -3.21
N CYS A 109 10.33 -0.03 -1.95
CA CYS A 109 10.33 1.31 -1.39
C CYS A 109 11.55 2.07 -1.95
N LEU A 110 11.32 3.02 -2.84
CA LEU A 110 12.37 3.88 -3.40
C LEU A 110 12.71 5.03 -2.46
N GLN A 111 11.70 5.56 -1.78
CA GLN A 111 11.83 6.58 -0.76
C GLN A 111 10.73 6.38 0.28
N LYS A 112 11.12 6.32 1.53
CA LYS A 112 10.18 6.31 2.64
C LYS A 112 9.74 7.74 2.93
N GLY A 113 8.44 7.97 2.88
CA GLY A 113 7.86 9.23 3.29
C GLY A 113 8.03 9.44 4.79
N ASP A 114 8.18 10.69 5.18
CA ASP A 114 7.96 11.03 6.57
C ASP A 114 6.48 10.76 6.85
N LEU A 115 6.21 10.05 7.94
CA LEU A 115 4.87 10.08 8.48
C LEU A 115 4.61 11.55 8.75
N ALA A 116 3.87 12.22 7.85
CA ALA A 116 3.30 13.50 8.20
C ALA A 116 2.70 13.24 9.57
N SER A 117 3.24 13.88 10.60
CA SER A 117 2.51 14.02 11.85
C SER A 117 1.19 14.64 11.37
N ALA A 118 0.20 13.78 11.07
CA ALA A 118 -1.14 14.25 10.86
C ALA A 118 -1.31 15.15 12.06
N ASP A 119 -1.44 16.46 11.82
CA ASP A 119 -1.82 17.34 12.89
C ASP A 119 -3.01 16.63 13.51
N LEU A 120 -2.72 15.87 14.56
CA LEU A 120 -3.74 15.26 15.38
C LEU A 120 -4.46 16.48 15.91
N ILE A 121 -5.42 16.93 15.12
CA ILE A 121 -6.30 18.01 15.51
C ILE A 121 -7.06 17.40 16.67
N ASN A 122 -6.45 17.51 17.85
CA ASN A 122 -7.06 17.19 19.12
C ASN A 122 -8.28 18.12 19.33
N LYS A 123 -9.30 17.89 18.50
CA LYS A 123 -10.58 18.63 18.56
C LYS A 123 -11.61 17.83 19.35
N GLY A 124 -11.22 17.26 20.44
CA GLY A 124 -12.18 16.54 21.30
C GLY A 124 -11.51 15.91 22.49
N THR A 125 -12.28 15.75 23.55
CA THR A 125 -11.89 15.01 24.74
C THR A 125 -12.39 13.59 24.58
N LEU A 126 -11.52 12.60 24.76
CA LEU A 126 -11.92 11.21 24.94
C LEU A 126 -12.38 11.01 26.38
N GLN A 127 -13.51 10.34 26.55
CA GLN A 127 -13.96 9.82 27.83
C GLN A 127 -13.61 8.34 27.88
N VAL A 128 -13.00 7.92 28.96
CA VAL A 128 -12.62 6.52 29.20
C VAL A 128 -13.29 6.08 30.48
N GLU A 129 -14.13 5.08 30.39
CA GLU A 129 -14.79 4.42 31.50
C GLU A 129 -14.29 2.98 31.55
N GLU A 130 -13.72 2.60 32.68
CA GLU A 130 -13.11 1.28 32.86
C GLU A 130 -13.57 0.67 34.15
N ASP A 131 -14.05 -0.56 34.10
CA ASP A 131 -14.37 -1.40 35.26
C ASP A 131 -13.68 -2.77 35.14
N ASP A 132 -13.98 -3.68 36.09
CA ASP A 132 -13.41 -5.03 36.10
C ASP A 132 -13.84 -5.91 34.92
N LYS A 133 -14.86 -5.53 34.19
CA LYS A 133 -15.46 -6.34 33.12
C LYS A 133 -15.28 -5.73 31.78
N SER A 134 -15.28 -4.40 31.66
CA SER A 134 -15.33 -3.70 30.39
C SER A 134 -14.45 -2.45 30.37
N LEU A 135 -14.12 -2.03 29.16
CA LEU A 135 -13.50 -0.76 28.82
C LEU A 135 -14.36 -0.09 27.77
N LEU A 136 -14.89 1.09 28.07
CA LEU A 136 -15.62 1.95 27.15
C LEU A 136 -14.80 3.19 26.84
N ILE A 137 -14.53 3.44 25.58
CA ILE A 137 -13.91 4.69 25.10
C ILE A 137 -14.94 5.40 24.22
N SER A 138 -15.25 6.64 24.57
CA SER A 138 -16.18 7.45 23.79
C SER A 138 -15.57 8.81 23.42
N GLY A 139 -16.02 9.33 22.30
CA GLY A 139 -15.60 10.62 21.77
C GLY A 139 -16.69 11.24 20.91
N ARG A 140 -16.38 12.34 20.22
CA ARG A 140 -17.36 13.02 19.38
C ARG A 140 -17.84 12.15 18.23
N GLY A 141 -19.02 11.55 18.39
CA GLY A 141 -19.70 10.77 17.35
C GLY A 141 -19.26 9.32 17.21
N PHE A 142 -18.52 8.80 18.21
CA PHE A 142 -18.20 7.39 18.27
C PHE A 142 -18.12 6.90 19.71
N SER A 143 -18.31 5.58 19.91
CA SER A 143 -17.96 4.86 21.12
C SER A 143 -17.49 3.45 20.77
N VAL A 144 -16.56 2.94 21.55
CA VAL A 144 -15.99 1.59 21.37
C VAL A 144 -15.99 0.91 22.72
N GLN A 145 -16.47 -0.34 22.76
CA GLN A 145 -16.52 -1.14 23.99
C GLN A 145 -15.77 -2.45 23.81
N TRP A 146 -15.00 -2.81 24.82
CA TRP A 146 -14.31 -4.09 24.92
C TRP A 146 -14.74 -4.81 26.21
N GLU A 147 -14.86 -6.13 26.11
CA GLU A 147 -15.05 -6.97 27.28
C GLU A 147 -13.75 -7.65 27.71
N LYS A 148 -13.28 -7.33 28.92
CA LYS A 148 -12.03 -7.85 29.48
C LYS A 148 -12.07 -9.35 29.78
N LYS A 149 -13.24 -9.87 30.18
CA LYS A 149 -13.42 -11.28 30.56
C LYS A 149 -13.50 -12.22 29.36
N VAL A 150 -13.77 -11.71 28.18
CA VAL A 150 -13.88 -12.49 26.94
C VAL A 150 -12.68 -12.14 26.03
N ASN A 151 -11.48 -12.48 26.48
CA ASN A 151 -10.23 -12.32 25.74
C ASN A 151 -9.94 -10.89 25.23
N GLY A 152 -10.51 -9.86 25.85
CA GLY A 152 -10.35 -8.48 25.39
C GLY A 152 -11.05 -8.19 24.05
N SER A 153 -12.08 -8.93 23.71
CA SER A 153 -12.82 -8.74 22.47
C SER A 153 -13.55 -7.42 22.42
N MET A 154 -13.54 -6.77 21.26
CA MET A 154 -14.40 -5.62 20.98
C MET A 154 -15.84 -6.10 20.81
N THR A 155 -16.75 -5.56 21.64
CA THR A 155 -18.16 -5.98 21.67
C THR A 155 -19.12 -4.98 21.06
N SER A 156 -18.67 -3.71 20.90
CA SER A 156 -19.46 -2.68 20.23
C SER A 156 -18.53 -1.62 19.64
N LEU A 157 -18.86 -1.17 18.44
CA LEU A 157 -18.27 -0.02 17.75
C LEU A 157 -19.38 0.82 17.15
N ILE A 158 -19.75 1.91 17.82
CA ILE A 158 -20.77 2.83 17.34
C ILE A 158 -20.08 4.02 16.67
N TYR A 159 -20.48 4.34 15.44
CA TYR A 159 -20.05 5.52 14.73
C TYR A 159 -21.27 6.25 14.15
N LYS A 160 -21.40 7.57 14.46
CA LYS A 160 -22.57 8.39 14.08
C LYS A 160 -23.90 7.71 14.40
N ASN A 161 -24.05 7.18 15.61
CA ASN A 161 -25.23 6.47 16.13
C ASN A 161 -25.58 5.17 15.38
N LYS A 162 -24.62 4.59 14.65
CA LYS A 162 -24.81 3.32 13.97
C LYS A 162 -23.81 2.31 14.51
N GLU A 163 -24.30 1.11 14.93
CA GLU A 163 -23.44 -0.02 15.25
C GLU A 163 -22.74 -0.52 13.99
N MET A 164 -21.43 -0.70 14.08
CA MET A 164 -20.56 -1.09 12.97
C MET A 164 -20.11 -2.54 13.03
N LEU A 165 -20.27 -3.20 14.20
CA LEU A 165 -20.00 -4.62 14.33
C LEU A 165 -21.27 -5.42 13.98
N ALA A 166 -21.09 -6.51 13.22
CA ALA A 166 -22.14 -7.48 12.99
C ALA A 166 -22.22 -8.41 14.21
N HIS A 167 -23.40 -8.61 14.74
CA HIS A 167 -23.65 -9.59 15.78
C HIS A 167 -23.99 -10.96 15.16
N SER A 168 -23.81 -12.04 15.93
CA SER A 168 -24.11 -13.41 15.47
C SER A 168 -25.55 -13.57 14.95
N ASP A 169 -26.46 -12.78 15.50
CA ASP A 169 -27.89 -12.81 15.14
C ASP A 169 -28.18 -12.14 13.77
N ASP A 170 -27.21 -11.39 13.23
CA ASP A 170 -27.33 -10.76 11.90
C ASP A 170 -27.10 -11.76 10.76
N PHE A 171 -26.61 -12.97 11.06
CA PHE A 171 -26.38 -14.02 10.06
C PHE A 171 -27.40 -15.14 10.24
N PRO A 172 -28.26 -15.35 9.23
CA PRO A 172 -29.20 -16.51 9.29
C PRO A 172 -28.40 -17.81 9.28
N VAL A 173 -28.58 -18.63 10.28
CA VAL A 173 -28.03 -19.99 10.33
C VAL A 173 -28.70 -20.77 9.18
N GLN A 174 -27.89 -21.21 8.21
CA GLN A 174 -28.33 -22.10 7.12
C GLN A 174 -28.36 -23.55 7.60
#